data_cd4ae1ae7ad60d0fe97cf8f799a86bbe
#
_entry.id   cd4ae1ae7ad60d0fe97cf8f799a86bbe
#
_cell.length_a   1.000
_cell.length_b   1.000
_cell.length_c   1.000
_cell.angle_alpha   90.00
_cell.angle_beta   90.00
_cell.angle_gamma   90.00
#
_symmetry.space_group_name_H-M   'P 1'
#
loop_
_entity.id
_entity.type
_entity.pdbx_description
1 polymer ?
#
loop_
_entity_poly.entity_id
_entity_poly.type
_entity_poly.pdbx_seq_one_letter_code
_entity_poly.pdbx_strand_id
1 'polypeptide(L)'
;GVLVPYNWTTRSLAPRAGAFPDDALVLEVPGDPIAFYQVGDTAFYWLGTYSDNALVRFDPPLVLLDLPCSVNSQWADTVVAAVTGAGRIVIRKTILNANVDGWGSLIMPYGVVDNVIRIRSDLKLTDADDYNVVHRSEVRHVWYTERMPMPLLVISDRKGWSPARTVRWLDGSWQDGPNKLFQPIQLRAFPDPCDEIATVDLPATKADRTILQLIDGQGNVAKQWLAEFTSPETRRMTLQMNDVPSGTYTLTWMGTDGVIGSTRLTRR
;
A
#
# COMPACT_ATOMS: atom_id res chain seq x y z
N GLY A 1 17.19 -13.99 -15.91
CA GLY A 1 17.13 -12.66 -15.32
C GLY A 1 17.96 -12.61 -14.06
N VAL A 2 18.53 -11.48 -13.74
CA VAL A 2 19.27 -11.27 -12.49
C VAL A 2 18.23 -10.79 -11.46
N LEU A 3 18.15 -11.47 -10.31
CA LEU A 3 17.38 -10.99 -9.17
C LEU A 3 18.07 -9.76 -8.59
N VAL A 4 17.40 -8.63 -8.63
CA VAL A 4 17.87 -7.40 -8.00
C VAL A 4 17.01 -7.18 -6.77
N PRO A 5 17.54 -7.35 -5.54
CA PRO A 5 16.78 -7.06 -4.34
C PRO A 5 16.48 -5.56 -4.28
N TYR A 6 15.29 -5.22 -3.84
CA TYR A 6 14.97 -3.86 -3.46
C TYR A 6 14.47 -3.85 -2.01
N ASN A 7 14.84 -2.81 -1.28
CA ASN A 7 14.56 -2.70 0.11
C ASN A 7 13.67 -1.48 0.37
N TRP A 8 12.57 -1.73 1.05
CA TRP A 8 11.81 -0.66 1.67
C TRP A 8 12.37 -0.43 3.07
N THR A 9 12.76 0.79 3.36
CA THR A 9 13.33 1.15 4.65
C THR A 9 12.66 2.40 5.21
N THR A 10 12.95 2.68 6.46
CA THR A 10 12.54 3.94 7.08
C THR A 10 13.49 5.06 6.66
N ARG A 11 12.98 6.27 6.60
CA ARG A 11 13.72 7.49 6.23
C ARG A 11 15.06 7.67 6.94
N SER A 12 15.16 7.28 8.20
CA SER A 12 16.31 7.60 9.08
C SER A 12 17.66 7.05 8.59
N LEU A 13 17.65 6.05 7.69
CA LEU A 13 18.87 5.43 7.17
C LEU A 13 19.26 5.93 5.77
N ALA A 14 18.38 6.64 5.09
CA ALA A 14 18.61 7.05 3.71
C ALA A 14 19.41 8.36 3.59
N PRO A 15 20.31 8.49 2.61
CA PRO A 15 20.97 9.74 2.29
C PRO A 15 19.94 10.83 1.96
N ARG A 16 20.19 12.06 2.41
CA ARG A 16 19.31 13.22 2.18
C ARG A 16 17.87 13.08 2.74
N ALA A 17 17.67 12.14 3.62
CA ALA A 17 16.39 11.91 4.28
C ALA A 17 15.78 13.18 4.93
N GLY A 18 16.60 14.10 5.45
CA GLY A 18 16.15 15.37 6.03
C GLY A 18 15.41 16.31 5.07
N ALA A 19 15.45 16.05 3.75
CA ALA A 19 14.68 16.79 2.76
C ALA A 19 13.21 16.36 2.66
N PHE A 20 12.81 15.26 3.30
CA PHE A 20 11.50 14.65 3.20
C PHE A 20 10.84 14.51 4.59
N PRO A 21 9.51 14.31 4.68
CA PRO A 21 8.79 14.11 5.95
C PRO A 21 9.34 12.94 6.77
N ASP A 22 9.11 12.95 8.09
CA ASP A 22 9.63 11.92 9.01
C ASP A 22 9.02 10.54 8.79
N ASP A 23 7.81 10.49 8.27
CA ASP A 23 7.05 9.29 7.92
C ASP A 23 7.26 8.80 6.48
N ALA A 24 8.21 9.43 5.75
CA ALA A 24 8.51 9.00 4.40
C ALA A 24 9.04 7.57 4.35
N LEU A 25 8.50 6.79 3.41
CA LEU A 25 8.99 5.47 3.02
C LEU A 25 10.09 5.62 2.00
N VAL A 26 11.12 4.80 2.10
CA VAL A 26 12.28 4.83 1.22
C VAL A 26 12.38 3.53 0.45
N LEU A 27 12.51 3.63 -0.86
CA LEU A 27 12.78 2.51 -1.74
C LEU A 27 14.21 2.62 -2.27
N GLU A 28 15.01 1.62 -1.97
CA GLU A 28 16.38 1.47 -2.47
C GLU A 28 16.45 0.28 -3.42
N VAL A 29 16.86 0.57 -4.65
CA VAL A 29 17.10 -0.44 -5.68
C VAL A 29 18.49 -0.23 -6.22
N PRO A 30 19.38 -1.25 -6.19
CA PRO A 30 20.73 -1.12 -6.73
C PRO A 30 20.74 -0.64 -8.18
N GLY A 31 21.44 0.46 -8.45
CA GLY A 31 21.52 1.09 -9.78
C GLY A 31 20.39 2.04 -10.15
N ASP A 32 19.36 2.18 -9.32
CA ASP A 32 18.31 3.19 -9.47
C ASP A 32 18.48 4.32 -8.43
N PRO A 33 17.92 5.50 -8.67
CA PRO A 33 17.79 6.55 -7.66
C PRO A 33 17.03 6.04 -6.43
N ILE A 34 17.47 6.44 -5.25
CA ILE A 34 16.69 6.25 -4.01
C ILE A 34 15.40 7.05 -4.16
N ALA A 35 14.27 6.42 -3.96
CA ALA A 35 12.96 7.05 -4.10
C ALA A 35 12.25 7.19 -2.76
N PHE A 36 11.58 8.32 -2.56
CA PHE A 36 10.87 8.67 -1.32
C PHE A 36 9.37 8.75 -1.60
N TYR A 37 8.60 8.10 -0.74
CA TYR A 37 7.15 8.00 -0.86
C TYR A 37 6.46 8.33 0.45
N GLN A 38 5.17 8.61 0.40
CA GLN A 38 4.34 8.79 1.58
C GLN A 38 2.97 8.15 1.36
N VAL A 39 2.47 7.48 2.39
CA VAL A 39 1.10 6.97 2.44
C VAL A 39 0.24 8.01 3.14
N GLY A 40 -0.74 8.53 2.44
CA GLY A 40 -1.76 9.41 3.00
C GLY A 40 -3.14 8.73 3.01
N ASP A 41 -4.12 9.38 3.63
CA ASP A 41 -5.50 8.87 3.72
C ASP A 41 -6.19 8.79 2.35
N THR A 42 -5.81 9.67 1.43
CA THR A 42 -6.46 9.82 0.11
C THR A 42 -5.56 9.47 -1.05
N ALA A 43 -4.27 9.25 -0.83
CA ALA A 43 -3.35 8.90 -1.91
C ALA A 43 -2.05 8.28 -1.42
N PHE A 44 -1.39 7.56 -2.32
CA PHE A 44 0.01 7.20 -2.21
C PHE A 44 0.82 8.17 -3.05
N TYR A 45 1.76 8.86 -2.40
CA TYR A 45 2.50 9.96 -2.99
C TYR A 45 3.95 9.59 -3.30
N TRP A 46 4.45 10.09 -4.42
CA TRP A 46 5.89 10.13 -4.69
C TRP A 46 6.43 11.52 -4.32
N LEU A 47 7.33 11.55 -3.36
CA LEU A 47 7.88 12.78 -2.80
C LEU A 47 9.09 13.26 -3.59
N GLY A 48 9.83 12.34 -4.21
CA GLY A 48 11.03 12.67 -4.96
C GLY A 48 12.08 11.57 -4.99
N THR A 49 13.28 11.92 -5.43
CA THR A 49 14.40 10.98 -5.58
C THR A 49 15.74 11.61 -5.21
N TYR A 50 16.71 10.76 -4.88
CA TYR A 50 18.11 11.14 -4.70
C TYR A 50 19.04 10.15 -5.40
N SER A 51 19.96 10.64 -6.22
CA SER A 51 21.05 9.85 -6.83
C SER A 51 22.20 10.77 -7.25
N ASP A 52 23.44 10.26 -7.22
CA ASP A 52 24.61 10.93 -7.75
C ASP A 52 24.74 12.42 -7.31
N ASN A 53 24.44 12.70 -6.05
CA ASN A 53 24.33 14.04 -5.47
C ASN A 53 23.19 14.91 -6.04
N ALA A 54 22.36 14.39 -6.93
CA ALA A 54 21.18 15.07 -7.42
C ALA A 54 19.96 14.77 -6.55
N LEU A 55 19.31 15.81 -6.03
CA LEU A 55 18.08 15.73 -5.27
C LEU A 55 16.94 16.30 -6.10
N VAL A 56 15.87 15.54 -6.20
CA VAL A 56 14.58 15.97 -6.76
C VAL A 56 13.55 15.90 -5.65
N ARG A 57 12.93 17.00 -5.30
CA ARG A 57 11.82 17.04 -4.36
C ARG A 57 10.61 17.64 -5.06
N PHE A 58 9.51 16.90 -5.04
CA PHE A 58 8.23 17.37 -5.55
C PHE A 58 7.49 18.17 -4.47
N ASP A 59 7.01 19.36 -4.83
CA ASP A 59 6.19 20.21 -3.98
C ASP A 59 5.15 20.93 -4.87
N PRO A 60 3.87 20.50 -4.85
CA PRO A 60 3.32 19.36 -4.09
C PRO A 60 3.85 18.00 -4.55
N PRO A 61 3.71 16.94 -3.72
CA PRO A 61 4.05 15.57 -4.09
C PRO A 61 3.23 15.05 -5.29
N LEU A 62 3.82 14.15 -6.09
CA LEU A 62 3.10 13.49 -7.19
C LEU A 62 2.17 12.40 -6.67
N VAL A 63 0.89 12.42 -7.05
CA VAL A 63 -0.09 11.39 -6.73
C VAL A 63 0.16 10.15 -7.60
N LEU A 64 0.74 9.09 -7.02
CA LEU A 64 0.95 7.83 -7.72
C LEU A 64 -0.28 6.94 -7.73
N LEU A 65 -1.05 6.96 -6.64
CA LEU A 65 -2.25 6.17 -6.46
C LEU A 65 -3.28 7.04 -5.75
N ASP A 66 -4.40 7.30 -6.41
CA ASP A 66 -5.55 8.03 -5.84
C ASP A 66 -6.45 7.05 -5.11
N LEU A 67 -6.83 7.35 -3.88
CA LEU A 67 -7.56 6.45 -2.98
C LEU A 67 -8.89 7.07 -2.53
N PRO A 68 -9.96 6.28 -2.39
CA PRO A 68 -10.04 4.86 -2.73
C PRO A 68 -10.10 4.65 -4.25
N CYS A 69 -9.43 3.63 -4.76
CA CYS A 69 -9.50 3.30 -6.18
C CYS A 69 -10.21 1.96 -6.42
N SER A 70 -10.92 1.88 -7.52
CA SER A 70 -11.65 0.71 -7.98
C SER A 70 -11.47 0.54 -9.49
N VAL A 71 -11.98 -0.54 -10.03
CA VAL A 71 -11.98 -0.77 -11.49
C VAL A 71 -12.56 0.45 -12.22
N ASN A 72 -11.88 0.90 -13.26
CA ASN A 72 -12.16 2.11 -14.04
C ASN A 72 -11.85 3.45 -13.35
N SER A 73 -11.32 3.48 -12.14
CA SER A 73 -10.77 4.72 -11.57
C SER A 73 -9.66 5.27 -12.47
N GLN A 74 -9.65 6.59 -12.66
CA GLN A 74 -8.67 7.29 -13.49
C GLN A 74 -8.23 8.57 -12.79
N TRP A 75 -6.95 8.87 -12.85
CA TRP A 75 -6.41 10.13 -12.34
C TRP A 75 -5.24 10.60 -13.18
N ALA A 76 -4.94 11.88 -13.09
CA ALA A 76 -3.78 12.51 -13.70
C ALA A 76 -3.18 13.51 -12.75
N ASP A 77 -1.86 13.61 -12.77
CA ASP A 77 -1.15 14.59 -11.96
C ASP A 77 0.07 15.14 -12.71
N THR A 78 0.47 16.36 -12.36
CA THR A 78 1.63 17.03 -12.95
C THR A 78 2.37 17.82 -11.88
N VAL A 79 3.65 17.51 -11.73
CA VAL A 79 4.54 18.22 -10.81
C VAL A 79 5.74 18.79 -11.55
N VAL A 80 6.27 19.89 -11.00
CA VAL A 80 7.50 20.54 -11.47
C VAL A 80 8.45 20.65 -10.29
N ALA A 81 9.70 20.25 -10.48
CA ALA A 81 10.72 20.32 -9.45
C ALA A 81 12.06 20.78 -10.01
N ALA A 82 12.83 21.49 -9.19
CA ALA A 82 14.24 21.71 -9.47
C ALA A 82 15.03 20.45 -9.10
N VAL A 83 15.87 19.98 -10.01
CA VAL A 83 16.89 18.98 -9.74
C VAL A 83 18.12 19.71 -9.24
N THR A 84 18.44 19.57 -7.96
CA THR A 84 19.60 20.26 -7.34
C THR A 84 20.78 19.28 -7.24
N GLY A 85 21.94 19.70 -7.69
CA GLY A 85 23.17 18.89 -7.66
C GLY A 85 24.05 19.14 -8.86
N ALA A 86 25.27 18.66 -8.85
CA ALA A 86 26.21 18.69 -9.96
C ALA A 86 26.48 20.09 -10.60
N GLY A 87 26.29 21.17 -9.83
CA GLY A 87 26.69 22.52 -10.23
C GLY A 87 25.78 23.21 -11.24
N ARG A 88 24.66 22.60 -11.63
CA ARG A 88 23.64 23.23 -12.51
C ARG A 88 22.22 22.94 -12.00
N ILE A 89 21.32 23.83 -12.37
CA ILE A 89 19.89 23.66 -12.09
C ILE A 89 19.24 23.07 -13.33
N VAL A 90 18.52 21.97 -13.15
CA VAL A 90 17.68 21.36 -14.17
C VAL A 90 16.24 21.42 -13.66
N ILE A 91 15.32 21.87 -14.50
CA ILE A 91 13.89 21.85 -14.17
C ILE A 91 13.29 20.55 -14.71
N ARG A 92 12.74 19.75 -13.81
CA ARG A 92 12.02 18.52 -14.15
C ARG A 92 10.52 18.75 -14.11
N LYS A 93 9.85 18.48 -15.23
CA LYS A 93 8.41 18.35 -15.29
C LYS A 93 8.06 16.86 -15.38
N THR A 94 7.21 16.41 -14.49
CA THR A 94 6.71 15.04 -14.45
C THR A 94 5.20 15.03 -14.63
N ILE A 95 4.70 14.28 -15.61
CA ILE A 95 3.28 14.12 -15.91
C ILE A 95 2.95 12.64 -15.75
N LEU A 96 1.94 12.33 -14.96
CA LEU A 96 1.39 11.01 -14.75
C LEU A 96 -0.06 10.99 -15.24
N ASN A 97 -0.41 9.96 -16.02
CA ASN A 97 -1.80 9.57 -16.28
C ASN A 97 -1.93 8.11 -15.89
N ALA A 98 -2.92 7.78 -15.09
CA ALA A 98 -3.10 6.44 -14.56
C ALA A 98 -4.56 6.00 -14.59
N ASN A 99 -4.78 4.71 -14.73
CA ASN A 99 -6.09 4.09 -14.65
C ASN A 99 -6.00 2.67 -14.11
N VAL A 100 -7.04 2.25 -13.37
CA VAL A 100 -7.23 0.85 -12.99
C VAL A 100 -7.85 0.12 -14.17
N ASP A 101 -7.07 -0.76 -14.83
CA ASP A 101 -7.45 -1.44 -16.07
C ASP A 101 -7.68 -2.94 -15.90
N GLY A 102 -7.58 -3.46 -14.68
CA GLY A 102 -7.84 -4.86 -14.38
C GLY A 102 -7.93 -5.16 -12.89
N TRP A 103 -8.59 -6.26 -12.56
CA TRP A 103 -8.68 -6.82 -11.22
C TRP A 103 -8.77 -8.35 -11.29
N GLY A 104 -8.46 -9.02 -10.19
CA GLY A 104 -8.55 -10.48 -10.12
C GLY A 104 -7.48 -11.08 -9.23
N SER A 105 -6.97 -12.23 -9.64
CA SER A 105 -5.90 -12.94 -8.94
C SER A 105 -4.59 -12.84 -9.73
N LEU A 106 -3.49 -12.67 -9.03
CA LEU A 106 -2.13 -12.62 -9.57
C LEU A 106 -1.39 -13.90 -9.20
N ILE A 107 -0.87 -14.60 -10.21
CA ILE A 107 -0.03 -15.79 -10.00
C ILE A 107 1.42 -15.35 -9.85
N MET A 108 1.98 -15.55 -8.67
CA MET A 108 3.36 -15.22 -8.33
C MET A 108 4.18 -16.50 -8.13
N PRO A 109 5.52 -16.44 -8.15
CA PRO A 109 6.37 -17.63 -7.94
C PRO A 109 6.11 -18.37 -6.61
N TYR A 110 5.56 -17.65 -5.61
CA TYR A 110 5.26 -18.19 -4.28
C TYR A 110 3.78 -18.54 -4.06
N GLY A 111 2.92 -18.38 -5.05
CA GLY A 111 1.51 -18.74 -4.97
C GLY A 111 0.58 -17.73 -5.64
N VAL A 112 -0.71 -17.91 -5.42
CA VAL A 112 -1.77 -17.03 -5.92
C VAL A 112 -2.08 -15.95 -4.88
N VAL A 113 -2.16 -14.71 -5.33
CA VAL A 113 -2.60 -13.56 -4.53
C VAL A 113 -3.92 -13.07 -5.10
N ASP A 114 -4.99 -13.16 -4.30
CA ASP A 114 -6.33 -12.72 -4.68
C ASP A 114 -6.55 -11.23 -4.34
N ASN A 115 -7.63 -10.67 -4.88
CA ASN A 115 -8.04 -9.27 -4.67
C ASN A 115 -6.96 -8.27 -5.07
N VAL A 116 -6.43 -8.49 -6.26
CA VAL A 116 -5.39 -7.64 -6.85
C VAL A 116 -6.00 -6.73 -7.91
N ILE A 117 -5.66 -5.46 -7.88
CA ILE A 117 -5.94 -4.51 -8.96
C ILE A 117 -4.68 -4.30 -9.82
N ARG A 118 -4.89 -4.10 -11.11
CA ARG A 118 -3.83 -3.66 -12.02
C ARG A 118 -4.04 -2.21 -12.39
N ILE A 119 -2.99 -1.42 -12.22
CA ILE A 119 -2.95 -0.02 -12.62
C ILE A 119 -2.00 0.11 -13.79
N ARG A 120 -2.47 0.68 -14.88
CA ARG A 120 -1.63 1.17 -15.95
C ARG A 120 -1.35 2.64 -15.72
N SER A 121 -0.08 3.03 -15.79
CA SER A 121 0.33 4.42 -15.71
C SER A 121 1.28 4.80 -16.83
N ASP A 122 1.03 5.96 -17.45
CA ASP A 122 1.88 6.59 -18.43
C ASP A 122 2.59 7.78 -17.76
N LEU A 123 3.91 7.65 -17.55
CA LEU A 123 4.76 8.65 -16.94
C LEU A 123 5.60 9.34 -18.01
N LYS A 124 5.59 10.68 -18.04
CA LYS A 124 6.43 11.50 -18.91
C LYS A 124 7.28 12.42 -18.07
N LEU A 125 8.59 12.39 -18.29
CA LEU A 125 9.55 13.28 -17.66
C LEU A 125 10.21 14.16 -18.71
N THR A 126 10.26 15.44 -18.43
CA THR A 126 11.01 16.39 -19.23
C THR A 126 11.98 17.13 -18.31
N ASP A 127 13.27 16.94 -18.55
CA ASP A 127 14.35 17.64 -17.87
C ASP A 127 14.86 18.72 -18.80
N ALA A 128 14.84 19.97 -18.36
CA ALA A 128 15.29 21.13 -19.12
C ALA A 128 16.31 21.94 -18.32
N ASP A 129 17.41 22.30 -18.95
CA ASP A 129 18.35 23.31 -18.50
C ASP A 129 18.54 24.37 -19.60
N ASP A 130 19.44 25.34 -19.40
CA ASP A 130 19.68 26.43 -20.33
C ASP A 130 20.17 25.97 -21.73
N TYR A 131 20.62 24.73 -21.86
CA TYR A 131 21.28 24.23 -23.07
C TYR A 131 20.57 23.02 -23.68
N ASN A 132 19.83 22.23 -22.86
CA ASN A 132 19.31 20.95 -23.28
C ASN A 132 17.90 20.68 -22.75
N VAL A 133 17.12 19.96 -23.54
CA VAL A 133 15.85 19.37 -23.12
C VAL A 133 15.90 17.87 -23.34
N VAL A 134 15.67 17.10 -22.30
CA VAL A 134 15.67 15.62 -22.36
C VAL A 134 14.27 15.11 -22.03
N HIS A 135 13.72 14.31 -22.94
CA HIS A 135 12.42 13.67 -22.75
C HIS A 135 12.60 12.18 -22.43
N ARG A 136 11.90 11.72 -21.44
CA ARG A 136 11.81 10.30 -21.08
C ARG A 136 10.35 9.93 -20.87
N SER A 137 10.00 8.70 -21.17
CA SER A 137 8.66 8.20 -20.90
C SER A 137 8.69 6.76 -20.43
N GLU A 138 7.75 6.40 -19.59
CA GLU A 138 7.61 5.08 -19.01
C GLU A 138 6.14 4.68 -18.97
N VAL A 139 5.83 3.49 -19.48
CA VAL A 139 4.53 2.85 -19.29
C VAL A 139 4.73 1.79 -18.22
N ARG A 140 3.97 1.88 -17.14
CA ARG A 140 3.98 0.92 -16.05
C ARG A 140 2.68 0.15 -16.00
N HIS A 141 2.81 -1.14 -15.72
CA HIS A 141 1.72 -1.95 -15.20
C HIS A 141 2.09 -2.36 -13.79
N VAL A 142 1.26 -2.01 -12.84
CA VAL A 142 1.54 -2.15 -11.41
C VAL A 142 0.39 -2.88 -10.75
N TRP A 143 0.70 -3.93 -10.01
CA TRP A 143 -0.30 -4.73 -9.30
C TRP A 143 -0.24 -4.45 -7.81
N TYR A 144 -1.37 -4.08 -7.25
CA TYR A 144 -1.54 -3.81 -5.83
C TYR A 144 -2.59 -4.74 -5.22
N THR A 145 -2.44 -5.00 -3.93
CA THR A 145 -3.49 -5.58 -3.08
C THR A 145 -3.83 -4.59 -1.98
N GLU A 146 -5.08 -4.63 -1.52
CA GLU A 146 -5.54 -3.82 -0.39
C GLU A 146 -4.73 -4.01 0.90
N ARG A 147 -4.02 -5.15 1.01
CA ARG A 147 -3.23 -5.51 2.18
C ARG A 147 -1.91 -4.76 2.30
N MET A 148 -1.48 -4.08 1.24
CA MET A 148 -0.16 -3.44 1.20
C MET A 148 -0.14 -2.22 0.27
N PRO A 149 0.48 -1.10 0.71
CA PRO A 149 0.68 0.08 -0.14
C PRO A 149 1.78 -0.13 -1.19
N MET A 150 2.51 -1.23 -1.09
CA MET A 150 3.62 -1.55 -1.99
C MET A 150 3.13 -2.45 -3.12
N PRO A 151 3.63 -2.24 -4.35
CA PRO A 151 3.25 -3.08 -5.47
C PRO A 151 3.77 -4.51 -5.30
N LEU A 152 2.92 -5.49 -5.63
CA LEU A 152 3.31 -6.90 -5.73
C LEU A 152 4.18 -7.16 -6.94
N LEU A 153 3.85 -6.53 -8.07
CA LEU A 153 4.52 -6.66 -9.34
C LEU A 153 4.52 -5.31 -10.06
N VAL A 154 5.65 -4.96 -10.66
CA VAL A 154 5.80 -3.80 -11.53
C VAL A 154 6.46 -4.25 -12.82
N ILE A 155 5.80 -3.99 -13.94
CA ILE A 155 6.37 -4.14 -15.28
C ILE A 155 6.45 -2.75 -15.89
N SER A 156 7.65 -2.34 -16.27
CA SER A 156 7.91 -1.02 -16.84
C SER A 156 8.56 -1.12 -18.21
N ASP A 157 7.96 -0.45 -19.18
CA ASP A 157 8.52 -0.21 -20.50
C ASP A 157 8.97 1.25 -20.59
N ARG A 158 10.27 1.46 -20.80
CA ARG A 158 10.96 2.75 -20.63
C ARG A 158 11.58 3.22 -21.94
N LYS A 159 11.35 4.49 -22.31
CA LYS A 159 12.05 5.17 -23.41
C LYS A 159 12.97 6.23 -22.83
N GLY A 160 14.23 6.23 -23.30
CA GLY A 160 15.27 7.14 -22.80
C GLY A 160 15.99 6.64 -21.53
N TRP A 161 15.79 5.38 -21.14
CA TRP A 161 16.54 4.68 -20.09
C TRP A 161 17.12 3.36 -20.57
N SER A 162 18.09 2.86 -19.83
CA SER A 162 18.64 1.52 -19.97
C SER A 162 18.59 0.83 -18.59
N PRO A 163 18.04 -0.39 -18.47
CA PRO A 163 17.36 -1.14 -19.53
C PRO A 163 16.01 -0.54 -19.93
N ALA A 164 15.59 -0.79 -21.16
CA ALA A 164 14.33 -0.29 -21.70
C ALA A 164 13.09 -0.98 -21.07
N ARG A 165 13.24 -2.20 -20.57
CA ARG A 165 12.19 -2.95 -19.87
C ARG A 165 12.69 -3.49 -18.56
N THR A 166 11.88 -3.34 -17.52
CA THR A 166 12.15 -3.92 -16.20
C THR A 166 10.92 -4.66 -15.68
N VAL A 167 11.19 -5.74 -14.96
CA VAL A 167 10.17 -6.49 -14.21
C VAL A 167 10.68 -6.62 -12.78
N ARG A 168 9.88 -6.17 -11.84
CA ARG A 168 10.18 -6.24 -10.41
C ARG A 168 8.99 -6.84 -9.69
N TRP A 169 9.23 -7.69 -8.74
CA TRP A 169 8.18 -8.27 -7.92
C TRP A 169 8.62 -8.36 -6.47
N LEU A 170 7.65 -8.32 -5.58
CA LEU A 170 7.85 -8.57 -4.18
C LEU A 170 8.05 -10.08 -3.98
N ASP A 171 9.07 -10.47 -3.24
CA ASP A 171 9.26 -11.89 -2.89
C ASP A 171 8.23 -12.33 -1.82
N GLY A 172 8.10 -13.66 -1.61
CA GLY A 172 7.10 -14.20 -0.70
C GLY A 172 7.34 -13.92 0.79
N SER A 173 8.49 -13.38 1.16
CA SER A 173 8.87 -13.13 2.56
C SER A 173 7.99 -12.08 3.25
N TRP A 174 7.29 -11.25 2.47
CA TRP A 174 6.34 -10.28 3.01
C TRP A 174 5.12 -10.92 3.70
N GLN A 175 4.78 -12.17 3.34
CA GLN A 175 3.66 -12.90 3.94
C GLN A 175 3.94 -13.25 5.42
N ASP A 176 5.20 -13.36 5.78
CA ASP A 176 5.66 -13.73 7.13
C ASP A 176 6.19 -12.52 7.92
N GLY A 177 6.35 -11.36 7.27
CA GLY A 177 6.89 -10.14 7.90
C GLY A 177 5.85 -9.34 8.68
N PRO A 178 6.27 -8.56 9.69
CA PRO A 178 5.36 -7.65 10.38
C PRO A 178 4.97 -6.53 9.42
N ASN A 179 3.80 -6.66 8.83
CA ASN A 179 3.18 -5.65 7.97
C ASN A 179 2.73 -4.46 8.84
N LYS A 180 3.68 -3.64 9.29
CA LYS A 180 3.43 -2.51 10.20
C LYS A 180 2.61 -1.38 9.57
N LEU A 181 2.48 -1.35 8.24
CA LEU A 181 1.80 -0.25 7.54
C LEU A 181 0.28 -0.45 7.44
N PHE A 182 -0.19 -1.72 7.43
CA PHE A 182 -1.61 -2.07 7.46
C PHE A 182 -1.84 -3.24 8.41
N GLN A 183 -1.36 -3.15 9.65
CA GLN A 183 -1.80 -4.12 10.64
C GLN A 183 -3.28 -3.87 10.90
N PRO A 184 -4.12 -4.89 10.76
CA PRO A 184 -5.48 -4.80 11.27
C PRO A 184 -5.42 -4.32 12.71
N ILE A 185 -6.28 -3.41 13.07
CA ILE A 185 -6.37 -2.90 14.43
C ILE A 185 -6.46 -4.11 15.36
N GLN A 186 -5.61 -4.17 16.38
CA GLN A 186 -5.70 -5.20 17.41
C GLN A 186 -6.99 -4.98 18.19
N LEU A 187 -8.00 -5.78 17.92
CA LEU A 187 -9.25 -5.71 18.67
C LEU A 187 -9.07 -6.19 20.12
N ARG A 188 -9.87 -5.63 21.02
CA ARG A 188 -9.97 -6.16 22.39
C ARG A 188 -11.26 -6.95 22.49
N ALA A 189 -11.14 -8.26 22.66
CA ALA A 189 -12.26 -9.14 22.99
C ALA A 189 -12.09 -9.70 24.41
N PHE A 190 -13.17 -9.76 25.17
CA PHE A 190 -13.15 -10.23 26.56
C PHE A 190 -14.52 -10.79 26.98
N PRO A 191 -14.57 -11.76 27.91
CA PRO A 191 -13.42 -12.47 28.42
C PRO A 191 -12.75 -13.33 27.33
N ASP A 192 -11.49 -13.62 27.46
CA ASP A 192 -10.76 -14.60 26.67
C ASP A 192 -9.95 -15.49 27.63
N PRO A 193 -10.28 -16.79 27.76
CA PRO A 193 -11.35 -17.52 27.08
C PRO A 193 -12.77 -17.10 27.48
N CYS A 194 -13.71 -17.21 26.53
CA CYS A 194 -15.12 -16.96 26.78
C CYS A 194 -15.92 -18.27 26.84
N ASP A 195 -17.08 -18.23 27.50
CA ASP A 195 -18.07 -19.30 27.50
C ASP A 195 -19.19 -18.98 26.48
N GLU A 196 -20.33 -18.48 26.94
CA GLU A 196 -21.50 -18.21 26.11
C GLU A 196 -21.48 -16.82 25.45
N ILE A 197 -20.70 -15.91 26.00
CA ILE A 197 -20.69 -14.49 25.61
C ILE A 197 -19.25 -13.99 25.56
N ALA A 198 -18.92 -13.27 24.50
CA ALA A 198 -17.75 -12.42 24.42
C ALA A 198 -18.16 -10.98 24.09
N THR A 199 -17.35 -10.02 24.51
CA THR A 199 -17.54 -8.61 24.20
C THR A 199 -16.33 -8.12 23.41
N VAL A 200 -16.54 -7.34 22.36
CA VAL A 200 -15.47 -6.73 21.57
C VAL A 200 -15.62 -5.22 21.54
N ASP A 201 -14.51 -4.53 21.73
CA ASP A 201 -14.44 -3.07 21.55
C ASP A 201 -14.02 -2.78 20.10
N LEU A 202 -14.90 -2.13 19.34
CA LEU A 202 -14.70 -1.71 17.96
C LEU A 202 -14.33 -0.22 17.96
N PRO A 203 -13.13 0.17 17.55
CA PRO A 203 -12.76 1.57 17.40
C PRO A 203 -13.67 2.32 16.42
N ALA A 204 -13.65 3.64 16.50
CA ALA A 204 -14.37 4.48 15.56
C ALA A 204 -13.95 4.18 14.11
N THR A 205 -14.93 4.10 13.21
CA THR A 205 -14.72 3.89 11.78
C THR A 205 -15.61 4.81 10.97
N LYS A 206 -15.22 5.12 9.73
CA LYS A 206 -16.05 5.87 8.77
C LYS A 206 -17.08 4.97 8.08
N ALA A 207 -16.98 3.65 8.23
CA ALA A 207 -17.91 2.71 7.59
C ALA A 207 -19.23 2.64 8.35
N ASP A 208 -20.35 2.82 7.66
CA ASP A 208 -21.70 2.74 8.24
C ASP A 208 -22.08 1.32 8.64
N ARG A 209 -21.60 0.33 7.88
CA ARG A 209 -21.86 -1.10 8.10
C ARG A 209 -20.59 -1.90 8.04
N THR A 210 -20.40 -2.76 9.02
CA THR A 210 -19.25 -3.67 9.08
C THR A 210 -19.69 -5.05 9.54
N ILE A 211 -18.86 -6.06 9.33
CA ILE A 211 -19.13 -7.45 9.68
C ILE A 211 -18.03 -7.94 10.61
N LEU A 212 -18.42 -8.58 11.71
CA LEU A 212 -17.52 -9.39 12.51
C LEU A 212 -17.65 -10.85 12.05
N GLN A 213 -16.53 -11.49 11.76
CA GLN A 213 -16.45 -12.93 11.39
C GLN A 213 -15.60 -13.65 12.41
N LEU A 214 -16.10 -14.80 12.84
CA LEU A 214 -15.36 -15.74 13.66
C LEU A 214 -14.86 -16.87 12.74
N ILE A 215 -13.55 -17.00 12.59
CA ILE A 215 -12.90 -17.91 11.64
C ILE A 215 -12.16 -18.99 12.42
N ASP A 216 -12.40 -20.25 12.06
CA ASP A 216 -11.76 -21.42 12.68
C ASP A 216 -10.31 -21.61 12.19
N GLY A 217 -9.60 -22.60 12.75
CA GLY A 217 -8.22 -22.93 12.38
C GLY A 217 -8.04 -23.48 10.96
N GLN A 218 -9.12 -23.83 10.26
CA GLN A 218 -9.13 -24.25 8.86
C GLN A 218 -9.46 -23.11 7.89
N GLY A 219 -9.79 -21.93 8.42
CA GLY A 219 -10.17 -20.77 7.60
C GLY A 219 -11.67 -20.70 7.29
N ASN A 220 -12.51 -21.54 7.87
CA ASN A 220 -13.96 -21.50 7.67
C ASN A 220 -14.59 -20.47 8.61
N VAL A 221 -15.61 -19.78 8.11
CA VAL A 221 -16.41 -18.86 8.93
C VAL A 221 -17.37 -19.64 9.80
N ALA A 222 -17.10 -19.69 11.10
CA ALA A 222 -17.95 -20.35 12.10
C ALA A 222 -19.19 -19.53 12.44
N LYS A 223 -19.06 -18.20 12.50
CA LYS A 223 -20.16 -17.28 12.81
C LYS A 223 -19.91 -15.87 12.31
N GLN A 224 -21.00 -15.10 12.09
CA GLN A 224 -20.95 -13.71 11.67
C GLN A 224 -21.92 -12.85 12.45
N TRP A 225 -21.55 -11.58 12.66
CA TRP A 225 -22.40 -10.55 13.25
C TRP A 225 -22.30 -9.27 12.43
N LEU A 226 -23.43 -8.61 12.23
CA LEU A 226 -23.49 -7.27 11.61
C LEU A 226 -23.26 -6.20 12.70
N ALA A 227 -22.35 -5.28 12.44
CA ALA A 227 -22.12 -4.10 13.26
C ALA A 227 -22.46 -2.84 12.46
N GLU A 228 -23.51 -2.12 12.89
CA GLU A 228 -23.94 -0.85 12.30
C GLU A 228 -23.46 0.30 13.19
N PHE A 229 -22.85 1.30 12.56
CA PHE A 229 -22.38 2.51 13.24
C PHE A 229 -23.28 3.67 12.90
N THR A 230 -23.87 4.28 13.93
CA THR A 230 -24.72 5.47 13.80
C THR A 230 -23.96 6.75 14.14
N SER A 231 -22.76 6.61 14.69
CA SER A 231 -21.86 7.72 15.03
C SER A 231 -20.40 7.25 14.94
N PRO A 232 -19.42 8.13 14.68
CA PRO A 232 -18.00 7.80 14.61
C PRO A 232 -17.36 7.62 15.99
N GLU A 233 -18.01 6.88 16.88
CA GLU A 233 -17.52 6.62 18.23
C GLU A 233 -17.12 5.16 18.40
N THR A 234 -16.24 4.87 19.38
CA THR A 234 -15.92 3.49 19.76
C THR A 234 -17.20 2.79 20.24
N ARG A 235 -17.47 1.63 19.66
CA ARG A 235 -18.64 0.82 19.98
C ARG A 235 -18.25 -0.46 20.67
N ARG A 236 -18.94 -0.78 21.76
CA ARG A 236 -18.86 -2.09 22.40
C ARG A 236 -19.95 -3.01 21.87
N MET A 237 -19.57 -4.20 21.41
CA MET A 237 -20.50 -5.18 20.86
C MET A 237 -20.42 -6.50 21.62
N THR A 238 -21.59 -7.06 21.95
CA THR A 238 -21.71 -8.36 22.60
C THR A 238 -21.93 -9.45 21.56
N LEU A 239 -21.08 -10.49 21.60
CA LEU A 239 -21.10 -11.61 20.70
C LEU A 239 -21.68 -12.84 21.43
N GLN A 240 -22.79 -13.39 20.92
CA GLN A 240 -23.36 -14.63 21.42
C GLN A 240 -22.59 -15.81 20.85
N MET A 241 -22.05 -16.67 21.71
CA MET A 241 -21.14 -17.78 21.36
C MET A 241 -21.77 -19.16 21.61
N ASN A 242 -23.04 -19.26 22.01
CA ASN A 242 -23.69 -20.49 22.49
C ASN A 242 -23.68 -21.62 21.45
N ASP A 243 -23.77 -21.28 20.17
CA ASP A 243 -23.81 -22.20 19.02
C ASP A 243 -22.43 -22.41 18.38
N VAL A 244 -21.36 -21.84 18.95
CA VAL A 244 -19.99 -21.99 18.48
C VAL A 244 -19.32 -23.14 19.22
N PRO A 245 -18.73 -24.13 18.53
CA PRO A 245 -17.98 -25.19 19.19
C PRO A 245 -16.80 -24.67 20.04
N SER A 246 -16.38 -25.41 21.04
CA SER A 246 -15.18 -25.11 21.81
C SER A 246 -13.96 -25.14 20.91
N GLY A 247 -13.09 -24.15 21.02
CA GLY A 247 -11.92 -24.03 20.15
C GLY A 247 -11.30 -22.63 20.17
N THR A 248 -10.25 -22.50 19.38
CA THR A 248 -9.57 -21.21 19.17
C THR A 248 -9.93 -20.68 17.78
N TYR A 249 -10.32 -19.43 17.75
CA TYR A 249 -10.79 -18.72 16.56
C TYR A 249 -10.04 -17.43 16.35
N THR A 250 -10.08 -16.93 15.13
CA THR A 250 -9.72 -15.55 14.80
C THR A 250 -11.01 -14.74 14.63
N LEU A 251 -11.23 -13.75 15.48
CA LEU A 251 -12.29 -12.76 15.31
C LEU A 251 -11.77 -11.68 14.39
N THR A 252 -12.40 -11.50 13.23
CA THR A 252 -12.01 -10.54 12.20
C THR A 252 -13.12 -9.51 12.00
N TRP A 253 -12.76 -8.25 12.04
CA TRP A 253 -13.66 -7.13 11.77
C TRP A 253 -13.43 -6.63 10.36
N MET A 254 -14.48 -6.67 9.55
CA MET A 254 -14.43 -6.35 8.12
C MET A 254 -15.32 -5.17 7.78
N GLY A 255 -14.80 -4.24 7.01
CA GLY A 255 -15.56 -3.18 6.33
C GLY A 255 -15.77 -3.51 4.86
N THR A 256 -16.30 -2.53 4.12
CA THR A 256 -16.47 -2.63 2.66
C THR A 256 -15.14 -2.80 1.92
N ASP A 257 -14.07 -2.29 2.51
CA ASP A 257 -12.73 -2.19 1.90
C ASP A 257 -11.75 -3.26 2.44
N GLY A 258 -12.25 -4.25 3.21
CA GLY A 258 -11.44 -5.37 3.73
C GLY A 258 -11.37 -5.45 5.25
N VAL A 259 -10.30 -6.07 5.76
CA VAL A 259 -10.09 -6.29 7.20
C VAL A 259 -9.67 -5.00 7.90
N ILE A 260 -10.52 -4.52 8.81
CA ILE A 260 -10.24 -3.33 9.65
C ILE A 260 -9.44 -3.73 10.88
N GLY A 261 -9.79 -4.87 11.49
CA GLY A 261 -9.14 -5.31 12.71
C GLY A 261 -9.31 -6.80 12.98
N SER A 262 -8.47 -7.36 13.84
CA SER A 262 -8.59 -8.77 14.24
C SER A 262 -8.06 -9.01 15.65
N THR A 263 -8.51 -10.12 16.25
CA THR A 263 -7.96 -10.65 17.50
C THR A 263 -8.21 -12.14 17.59
N ARG A 264 -7.44 -12.82 18.43
CA ARG A 264 -7.68 -14.20 18.77
C ARG A 264 -8.76 -14.29 19.86
N LEU A 265 -9.63 -15.29 19.80
CA LEU A 265 -10.66 -15.54 20.78
C LEU A 265 -10.80 -17.06 21.01
N THR A 266 -10.79 -17.48 22.27
CA THR A 266 -10.94 -18.90 22.65
C THR A 266 -12.32 -19.12 23.25
N ARG A 267 -13.08 -20.12 22.72
CA ARG A 267 -14.36 -20.60 23.24
C ARG A 267 -14.13 -21.88 24.07
N ARG A 268 -14.58 -21.91 25.32
CA ARG A 268 -14.55 -23.09 26.19
C ARG A 268 -15.70 -24.05 25.97
#